data_5e90fb03ce46aded0009f1cb5119f811
#
_entry.id   5e90fb03ce46aded0009f1cb5119f811
#
_cell.length_a   1.000
_cell.length_b   1.000
_cell.length_c   1.000
_cell.angle_alpha   90.00
_cell.angle_beta   90.00
_cell.angle_gamma   90.00
#
_symmetry.space_group_name_H-M   'P 1'
#
loop_
_entity.id
_entity.type
_entity.pdbx_description
1 polymer ?
#
loop_
_entity_poly.entity_id
_entity_poly.type
_entity_poly.pdbx_seq_one_letter_code
_entity_poly.pdbx_strand_id
1 'polypeptide(L)'
;MAEFCNDTPGRRAGLVQILLHDIDAAVAEIEWAKEAGLFGGVLLPGIPPDSGLEPMISPAYEPIWRTCAELDMPINHHAANATPSYGPYPATGWMFFVETGFFSHRALWMMIFAGVFDRYPQLKLILTEGGAEWAPGVIKVLDGHYHRVFTGGRKAMGPFAALRKTGTSGGVPILSAFGGMQKIEMLPSEYFARNVWIGSS
;
A
#
# COMPACT_ATOMS: atom_id res chain seq x y z
N MET A 1 8.90 19.13 -15.19
CA MET A 1 9.15 18.86 -13.74
C MET A 1 10.64 18.89 -13.43
N ALA A 2 11.51 18.13 -14.09
CA ALA A 2 12.94 18.07 -13.81
C ALA A 2 13.62 19.46 -13.88
N GLU A 3 13.44 20.22 -14.96
CA GLU A 3 13.96 21.60 -15.09
C GLU A 3 13.52 22.47 -13.90
N PHE A 4 12.24 22.46 -13.57
CA PHE A 4 11.71 23.23 -12.44
C PHE A 4 12.33 22.84 -11.09
N CYS A 5 12.64 21.57 -10.86
CA CYS A 5 13.30 21.13 -9.65
C CYS A 5 14.78 21.49 -9.65
N ASN A 6 15.43 21.39 -10.80
CA ASN A 6 16.87 21.62 -10.95
C ASN A 6 17.25 23.11 -10.91
N ASP A 7 16.31 24.03 -11.16
CA ASP A 7 16.52 25.48 -11.00
C ASP A 7 16.92 25.89 -9.57
N THR A 8 16.52 25.08 -8.57
CA THR A 8 16.83 25.32 -7.17
C THR A 8 17.27 24.03 -6.48
N PRO A 9 18.50 23.57 -6.74
CA PRO A 9 19.01 22.31 -6.20
C PRO A 9 18.87 22.20 -4.69
N GLY A 10 18.38 21.03 -4.23
CA GLY A 10 18.18 20.75 -2.80
C GLY A 10 16.96 21.41 -2.14
N ARG A 11 16.18 22.20 -2.87
CA ARG A 11 14.97 22.86 -2.35
C ARG A 11 13.66 22.23 -2.82
N ARG A 12 13.71 21.46 -3.89
CA ARG A 12 12.53 20.80 -4.49
C ARG A 12 12.87 19.35 -4.77
N ALA A 13 11.99 18.46 -4.37
CA ALA A 13 12.08 17.04 -4.62
C ALA A 13 10.90 16.63 -5.52
N GLY A 14 11.13 16.55 -6.83
CA GLY A 14 10.10 16.21 -7.80
C GLY A 14 9.69 14.75 -7.69
N LEU A 15 8.39 14.48 -7.83
CA LEU A 15 7.82 13.13 -7.92
C LEU A 15 7.64 12.73 -9.37
N VAL A 16 7.82 11.46 -9.67
CA VAL A 16 7.39 10.86 -10.93
C VAL A 16 6.08 10.11 -10.74
N GLN A 17 5.12 10.35 -11.61
CA GLN A 17 3.88 9.57 -11.64
C GLN A 17 4.03 8.41 -12.61
N ILE A 18 3.72 7.20 -12.15
CA ILE A 18 3.73 5.98 -12.96
C ILE A 18 2.31 5.49 -13.25
N LEU A 19 2.17 4.66 -14.27
CA LEU A 19 0.92 3.99 -14.62
C LEU A 19 1.07 2.48 -14.46
N LEU A 20 0.09 1.82 -13.83
CA LEU A 20 0.18 0.40 -13.47
C LEU A 20 -0.37 -0.55 -14.54
N HIS A 21 -0.79 -0.04 -15.69
CA HIS A 21 -1.26 -0.85 -16.82
C HIS A 21 -0.12 -1.53 -17.58
N ASP A 22 1.08 -0.95 -17.50
CA ASP A 22 2.30 -1.45 -18.13
C ASP A 22 3.45 -1.33 -17.12
N ILE A 23 3.84 -2.46 -16.57
CA ILE A 23 4.85 -2.51 -15.50
C ILE A 23 6.25 -2.21 -16.04
N ASP A 24 6.57 -2.63 -17.25
CA ASP A 24 7.87 -2.37 -17.85
C ASP A 24 8.04 -0.87 -18.15
N ALA A 25 6.98 -0.23 -18.68
CA ALA A 25 6.96 1.22 -18.86
C ALA A 25 7.04 1.97 -17.53
N ALA A 26 6.38 1.49 -16.45
CA ALA A 26 6.47 2.09 -15.13
C ALA A 26 7.89 2.01 -14.56
N VAL A 27 8.59 0.89 -14.74
CA VAL A 27 10.00 0.71 -14.33
C VAL A 27 10.90 1.67 -15.11
N ALA A 28 10.75 1.75 -16.42
CA ALA A 28 11.55 2.67 -17.25
C ALA A 28 11.34 4.15 -16.85
N GLU A 29 10.10 4.52 -16.48
CA GLU A 29 9.80 5.88 -16.01
C GLU A 29 10.46 6.18 -14.65
N ILE A 30 10.54 5.20 -13.74
CA ILE A 30 11.25 5.34 -12.47
C ILE A 30 12.76 5.52 -12.68
N GLU A 31 13.36 4.73 -13.55
CA GLU A 31 14.77 4.82 -13.91
C GLU A 31 15.10 6.19 -14.54
N TRP A 32 14.30 6.60 -15.51
CA TRP A 32 14.41 7.93 -16.13
C TRP A 32 14.29 9.06 -15.09
N ALA A 33 13.34 8.96 -14.17
CA ALA A 33 13.13 9.99 -13.14
C ALA A 33 14.35 10.13 -12.22
N LYS A 34 14.99 9.01 -11.87
CA LYS A 34 16.23 9.02 -11.09
C LYS A 34 17.35 9.71 -11.84
N GLU A 35 17.54 9.40 -13.13
CA GLU A 35 18.55 10.02 -14.00
C GLU A 35 18.28 11.53 -14.18
N ALA A 36 17.01 11.91 -14.30
CA ALA A 36 16.58 13.31 -14.43
C ALA A 36 16.67 14.13 -13.12
N GLY A 37 17.06 13.52 -12.01
CA GLY A 37 17.21 14.20 -10.71
C GLY A 37 15.90 14.42 -9.95
N LEU A 38 14.86 13.62 -10.20
CA LEU A 38 13.60 13.66 -9.47
C LEU A 38 13.69 12.79 -8.20
N PHE A 39 14.24 13.33 -7.14
CA PHE A 39 14.53 12.58 -5.90
C PHE A 39 13.36 12.52 -4.92
N GLY A 40 12.21 13.11 -5.22
CA GLY A 40 11.01 13.01 -4.38
C GLY A 40 10.39 11.62 -4.37
N GLY A 41 10.74 10.79 -5.34
CA GLY A 41 10.31 9.41 -5.46
C GLY A 41 9.14 9.23 -6.43
N VAL A 42 8.46 8.12 -6.29
CA VAL A 42 7.38 7.67 -7.16
C VAL A 42 6.03 8.02 -6.56
N LEU A 43 5.14 8.64 -7.32
CA LEU A 43 3.73 8.73 -6.97
C LEU A 43 3.03 7.45 -7.45
N LEU A 44 2.78 6.54 -6.52
CA LEU A 44 2.09 5.29 -6.78
C LEU A 44 0.58 5.55 -6.92
N PRO A 45 -0.03 5.17 -8.05
CA PRO A 45 -1.47 5.27 -8.19
C PRO A 45 -2.20 4.40 -7.18
N GLY A 46 -3.34 4.87 -6.70
CA GLY A 46 -4.27 4.01 -5.98
C GLY A 46 -4.92 3.00 -6.92
N ILE A 47 -5.27 1.84 -6.39
CA ILE A 47 -5.95 0.78 -7.13
C ILE A 47 -7.35 0.63 -6.57
N PRO A 48 -8.39 1.26 -7.16
CA PRO A 48 -9.76 1.04 -6.78
C PRO A 48 -10.14 -0.44 -6.99
N PRO A 49 -11.04 -0.99 -6.15
CA PRO A 49 -11.41 -2.42 -6.23
C PRO A 49 -11.98 -2.85 -7.59
N ASP A 50 -12.54 -1.93 -8.36
CA ASP A 50 -13.19 -2.15 -9.65
C ASP A 50 -12.39 -1.65 -10.86
N SER A 51 -11.10 -1.33 -10.66
CA SER A 51 -10.23 -0.75 -11.70
C SER A 51 -9.82 -1.73 -12.80
N GLY A 52 -10.00 -3.03 -12.60
CA GLY A 52 -9.49 -4.09 -13.49
C GLY A 52 -7.98 -4.32 -13.39
N LEU A 53 -7.26 -3.55 -12.55
CA LEU A 53 -5.85 -3.79 -12.24
C LEU A 53 -5.71 -4.87 -11.17
N GLU A 54 -4.58 -5.56 -11.18
CA GLU A 54 -4.20 -6.47 -10.11
C GLU A 54 -4.16 -5.72 -8.77
N PRO A 55 -4.58 -6.34 -7.65
CA PRO A 55 -4.44 -5.69 -6.34
C PRO A 55 -2.97 -5.52 -5.97
N MET A 56 -2.65 -4.49 -5.18
CA MET A 56 -1.27 -4.12 -4.80
C MET A 56 -0.49 -5.26 -4.11
N ILE A 57 -1.19 -6.28 -3.62
CA ILE A 57 -0.57 -7.49 -3.05
C ILE A 57 -0.08 -8.48 -4.13
N SER A 58 -0.38 -8.23 -5.40
CA SER A 58 0.02 -9.10 -6.51
C SER A 58 1.54 -9.05 -6.72
N PRO A 59 2.19 -10.20 -6.99
CA PRO A 59 3.60 -10.24 -7.37
C PRO A 59 3.89 -9.54 -8.71
N ALA A 60 2.88 -9.19 -9.49
CA ALA A 60 3.05 -8.43 -10.73
C ALA A 60 3.77 -7.08 -10.51
N TYR A 61 3.64 -6.48 -9.32
CA TYR A 61 4.28 -5.21 -8.97
C TYR A 61 5.70 -5.36 -8.41
N GLU A 62 6.22 -6.55 -8.29
CA GLU A 62 7.57 -6.81 -7.77
C GLU A 62 8.68 -6.03 -8.49
N PRO A 63 8.65 -5.85 -9.83
CA PRO A 63 9.65 -5.03 -10.52
C PRO A 63 9.66 -3.58 -10.05
N ILE A 64 8.50 -2.99 -9.75
CA ILE A 64 8.39 -1.62 -9.23
C ILE A 64 9.03 -1.51 -7.85
N TRP A 65 8.70 -2.45 -6.92
CA TRP A 65 9.25 -2.44 -5.58
C TRP A 65 10.77 -2.58 -5.58
N ARG A 66 11.28 -3.49 -6.38
CA ARG A 66 12.71 -3.72 -6.55
C ARG A 66 13.42 -2.48 -7.10
N THR A 67 12.95 -1.90 -8.20
CA THR A 67 13.55 -0.72 -8.82
C THR A 67 13.55 0.47 -7.86
N CYS A 68 12.43 0.72 -7.17
CA CYS A 68 12.38 1.78 -6.16
C CYS A 68 13.39 1.57 -5.03
N ALA A 69 13.55 0.33 -4.57
CA ALA A 69 14.49 -0.01 -3.51
C ALA A 69 15.95 0.12 -3.94
N GLU A 70 16.30 -0.34 -5.15
CA GLU A 70 17.66 -0.29 -5.71
C GLU A 70 18.10 1.14 -6.01
N LEU A 71 17.17 1.99 -6.44
CA LEU A 71 17.44 3.39 -6.77
C LEU A 71 17.25 4.36 -5.57
N ASP A 72 16.91 3.86 -4.37
CA ASP A 72 16.53 4.68 -3.20
C ASP A 72 15.48 5.75 -3.57
N MET A 73 14.42 5.30 -4.28
CA MET A 73 13.27 6.12 -4.67
C MET A 73 12.12 5.82 -3.71
N PRO A 74 11.72 6.74 -2.84
CA PRO A 74 10.59 6.52 -1.94
C PRO A 74 9.28 6.40 -2.73
N ILE A 75 8.37 5.58 -2.22
CA ILE A 75 7.02 5.44 -2.77
C ILE A 75 6.09 6.39 -2.03
N ASN A 76 5.46 7.29 -2.75
CA ASN A 76 4.45 8.19 -2.23
C ASN A 76 3.07 7.68 -2.63
N HIS A 77 2.14 7.63 -1.68
CA HIS A 77 0.75 7.27 -1.92
C HIS A 77 -0.15 8.39 -1.40
N HIS A 78 -0.90 9.00 -2.31
CA HIS A 78 -1.73 10.16 -2.01
C HIS A 78 -3.15 9.76 -1.62
N ALA A 79 -3.81 10.57 -0.80
CA ALA A 79 -5.21 10.40 -0.47
C ALA A 79 -6.11 10.39 -1.73
N ALA A 80 -7.30 9.82 -1.61
CA ALA A 80 -8.34 9.73 -2.62
C ALA A 80 -8.07 8.84 -3.85
N ASN A 81 -6.87 8.40 -4.09
CA ASN A 81 -6.49 7.70 -5.33
C ASN A 81 -7.11 6.29 -5.49
N ALA A 82 -7.58 5.66 -4.43
CA ALA A 82 -8.10 4.29 -4.46
C ALA A 82 -9.58 4.17 -4.09
N THR A 83 -10.29 5.29 -3.96
CA THR A 83 -11.70 5.31 -3.59
C THR A 83 -12.56 4.78 -4.74
N PRO A 84 -13.48 3.82 -4.49
CA PRO A 84 -14.37 3.30 -5.52
C PRO A 84 -15.28 4.36 -6.11
N SER A 85 -15.69 4.15 -7.36
CA SER A 85 -16.73 4.96 -7.97
C SER A 85 -18.12 4.37 -7.66
N TYR A 86 -18.92 5.13 -6.92
CA TYR A 86 -20.29 4.73 -6.57
C TYR A 86 -21.35 5.24 -7.56
N GLY A 87 -20.94 5.93 -8.63
CA GLY A 87 -21.86 6.52 -9.59
C GLY A 87 -22.50 7.83 -9.10
N PRO A 88 -23.44 8.41 -9.87
CA PRO A 88 -23.98 9.75 -9.65
C PRO A 88 -25.17 9.76 -8.67
N TYR A 89 -25.05 9.19 -7.50
CA TYR A 89 -26.08 9.22 -6.46
C TYR A 89 -25.89 10.41 -5.49
N PRO A 90 -26.95 10.91 -4.88
CA PRO A 90 -26.86 12.03 -3.92
C PRO A 90 -25.91 11.77 -2.74
N ALA A 91 -25.75 10.50 -2.34
CA ALA A 91 -24.88 10.11 -1.23
C ALA A 91 -23.42 9.89 -1.64
N THR A 92 -23.07 9.88 -2.93
CA THR A 92 -21.72 9.55 -3.41
C THR A 92 -20.66 10.46 -2.80
N GLY A 93 -20.93 11.76 -2.71
CA GLY A 93 -19.99 12.70 -2.08
C GLY A 93 -19.73 12.39 -0.59
N TRP A 94 -20.75 11.95 0.14
CA TRP A 94 -20.58 11.53 1.52
C TRP A 94 -19.71 10.26 1.64
N MET A 95 -19.93 9.27 0.77
CA MET A 95 -19.11 8.06 0.74
C MET A 95 -17.64 8.40 0.45
N PHE A 96 -17.41 9.29 -0.50
CA PHE A 96 -16.06 9.78 -0.77
C PHE A 96 -15.40 10.36 0.49
N PHE A 97 -16.04 11.27 1.20
CA PHE A 97 -15.47 11.87 2.42
C PHE A 97 -15.24 10.86 3.55
N VAL A 98 -16.16 9.91 3.73
CA VAL A 98 -16.07 8.92 4.81
C VAL A 98 -15.01 7.86 4.53
N GLU A 99 -14.89 7.41 3.27
CA GLU A 99 -14.10 6.24 2.91
C GLU A 99 -12.72 6.58 2.33
N THR A 100 -12.50 7.81 1.90
CA THR A 100 -11.22 8.24 1.32
C THR A 100 -10.04 7.89 2.21
N GLY A 101 -10.14 8.13 3.52
CA GLY A 101 -9.09 7.78 4.47
C GLY A 101 -8.77 6.29 4.47
N PHE A 102 -9.79 5.44 4.52
CA PHE A 102 -9.61 3.99 4.49
C PHE A 102 -8.90 3.53 3.21
N PHE A 103 -9.37 3.97 2.05
CA PHE A 103 -8.77 3.57 0.77
C PHE A 103 -7.35 4.13 0.60
N SER A 104 -7.08 5.33 1.08
CA SER A 104 -5.75 5.94 1.05
C SER A 104 -4.72 5.19 1.89
N HIS A 105 -5.14 4.65 3.02
CA HIS A 105 -4.23 3.93 3.91
C HIS A 105 -4.00 2.47 3.50
N ARG A 106 -4.76 1.93 2.56
CA ARG A 106 -4.66 0.52 2.14
C ARG A 106 -3.28 0.11 1.66
N ALA A 107 -2.54 1.00 1.02
CA ALA A 107 -1.17 0.74 0.58
C ALA A 107 -0.29 0.23 1.73
N LEU A 108 -0.44 0.78 2.93
CA LEU A 108 0.31 0.37 4.11
C LEU A 108 0.20 -1.13 4.40
N TRP A 109 -1.02 -1.61 4.67
CA TRP A 109 -1.18 -3.02 5.06
C TRP A 109 -1.07 -3.97 3.89
N MET A 110 -1.36 -3.53 2.67
CA MET A 110 -1.13 -4.33 1.47
C MET A 110 0.37 -4.61 1.28
N MET A 111 1.24 -3.60 1.40
CA MET A 111 2.68 -3.78 1.27
C MET A 111 3.27 -4.56 2.44
N ILE A 112 2.82 -4.32 3.68
CA ILE A 112 3.26 -5.08 4.85
C ILE A 112 2.95 -6.57 4.65
N PHE A 113 1.67 -6.91 4.45
CA PHE A 113 1.26 -8.32 4.41
C PHE A 113 1.62 -9.04 3.10
N ALA A 114 1.95 -8.33 2.04
CA ALA A 114 2.60 -8.89 0.86
C ALA A 114 4.11 -9.13 1.07
N GLY A 115 4.67 -8.80 2.24
CA GLY A 115 6.09 -8.99 2.57
C GLY A 115 7.03 -8.11 1.75
N VAL A 116 6.55 -6.99 1.23
CA VAL A 116 7.39 -6.06 0.43
C VAL A 116 8.55 -5.54 1.26
N PHE A 117 8.28 -5.14 2.52
CA PHE A 117 9.30 -4.62 3.41
C PHE A 117 10.23 -5.70 4.02
N ASP A 118 9.90 -6.98 3.90
CA ASP A 118 10.82 -8.08 4.20
C ASP A 118 11.86 -8.21 3.08
N ARG A 119 11.40 -8.17 1.84
CA ARG A 119 12.27 -8.26 0.67
C ARG A 119 13.10 -7.00 0.43
N TYR A 120 12.53 -5.84 0.76
CA TYR A 120 13.16 -4.53 0.56
C TYR A 120 13.13 -3.69 1.83
N PRO A 121 13.95 -4.03 2.85
CA PRO A 121 13.91 -3.36 4.15
C PRO A 121 14.27 -1.87 4.11
N GLN A 122 14.96 -1.40 3.07
CA GLN A 122 15.30 0.02 2.85
C GLN A 122 14.19 0.83 2.18
N LEU A 123 13.17 0.17 1.60
CA LEU A 123 12.10 0.84 0.86
C LEU A 123 11.27 1.72 1.80
N LYS A 124 10.97 2.93 1.34
CA LYS A 124 10.21 3.93 2.10
C LYS A 124 8.82 4.12 1.50
N LEU A 125 7.80 4.11 2.33
CA LEU A 125 6.43 4.47 1.97
C LEU A 125 6.05 5.78 2.64
N ILE A 126 5.59 6.74 1.86
CA ILE A 126 5.12 8.04 2.33
C ILE A 126 3.62 8.13 2.06
N LEU A 127 2.82 8.26 3.12
CA LEU A 127 1.37 8.44 3.02
C LEU A 127 1.06 9.93 3.14
N THR A 128 0.46 10.51 2.10
CA THR A 128 0.26 11.95 1.96
C THR A 128 -1.22 12.32 2.01
N GLU A 129 -1.53 13.44 2.66
CA GLU A 129 -2.88 14.01 2.80
C GLU A 129 -3.94 13.09 3.46
N GLY A 130 -3.51 12.13 4.25
CA GLY A 130 -4.41 11.20 4.94
C GLY A 130 -4.55 11.48 6.45
N GLY A 131 -3.99 12.57 6.95
CA GLY A 131 -3.87 12.79 8.41
C GLY A 131 -3.00 11.75 9.10
N ALA A 132 -2.81 11.86 10.41
CA ALA A 132 -1.99 10.93 11.20
C ALA A 132 -2.77 10.26 12.34
N GLU A 133 -3.93 10.77 12.71
CA GLU A 133 -4.71 10.36 13.88
C GLU A 133 -5.19 8.91 13.81
N TRP A 134 -5.36 8.39 12.59
CA TRP A 134 -5.77 7.01 12.34
C TRP A 134 -4.67 5.98 12.70
N ALA A 135 -3.40 6.37 12.58
CA ALA A 135 -2.28 5.43 12.58
C ALA A 135 -2.17 4.60 13.88
N PRO A 136 -2.23 5.17 15.11
CA PRO A 136 -2.12 4.37 16.32
C PRO A 136 -3.20 3.30 16.43
N GLY A 137 -4.44 3.62 16.02
CA GLY A 137 -5.56 2.69 16.04
C GLY A 137 -5.40 1.55 15.05
N VAL A 138 -5.07 1.88 13.81
CA VAL A 138 -4.88 0.89 12.74
C VAL A 138 -3.69 -0.02 13.05
N ILE A 139 -2.56 0.52 13.45
CA ILE A 139 -1.35 -0.27 13.77
C ILE A 139 -1.64 -1.28 14.88
N LYS A 140 -2.31 -0.86 15.94
CA LYS A 140 -2.74 -1.77 17.01
C LYS A 140 -3.63 -2.91 16.51
N VAL A 141 -4.53 -2.63 15.59
CA VAL A 141 -5.40 -3.63 14.97
C VAL A 141 -4.61 -4.61 14.12
N LEU A 142 -3.65 -4.11 13.33
CA LEU A 142 -2.80 -4.94 12.47
C LEU A 142 -1.92 -5.89 13.30
N ASP A 143 -1.28 -5.40 14.37
CA ASP A 143 -0.53 -6.24 15.32
C ASP A 143 -1.42 -7.29 15.97
N GLY A 144 -2.62 -6.89 16.37
CA GLY A 144 -3.61 -7.81 16.93
C GLY A 144 -4.01 -8.93 15.96
N HIS A 145 -4.13 -8.63 14.66
CA HIS A 145 -4.39 -9.65 13.64
C HIS A 145 -3.19 -10.56 13.43
N TYR A 146 -1.98 -10.00 13.36
CA TYR A 146 -0.74 -10.80 13.28
C TYR A 146 -0.64 -11.79 14.44
N HIS A 147 -0.76 -11.33 15.67
CA HIS A 147 -0.72 -12.18 16.85
C HIS A 147 -1.80 -13.26 16.82
N ARG A 148 -3.02 -12.93 16.45
CA ARG A 148 -4.12 -13.89 16.35
C ARG A 148 -3.83 -15.01 15.36
N VAL A 149 -3.21 -14.69 14.23
CA VAL A 149 -2.94 -15.66 13.17
C VAL A 149 -1.70 -16.50 13.49
N PHE A 150 -0.61 -15.87 13.90
CA PHE A 150 0.71 -16.52 13.95
C PHE A 150 1.17 -16.92 15.36
N THR A 151 0.71 -16.25 16.41
CA THR A 151 1.14 -16.53 17.78
C THR A 151 0.04 -17.08 18.68
N GLY A 152 -1.22 -16.81 18.38
CA GLY A 152 -2.38 -17.17 19.23
C GLY A 152 -2.85 -18.63 19.12
N GLY A 153 -2.27 -19.41 18.19
CA GLY A 153 -2.65 -20.80 17.95
C GLY A 153 -4.10 -20.99 17.46
N ARG A 154 -4.54 -22.25 17.32
CA ARG A 154 -5.89 -22.58 16.79
C ARG A 154 -7.05 -21.95 17.58
N LYS A 155 -6.89 -21.73 18.88
CA LYS A 155 -7.92 -21.14 19.74
C LYS A 155 -8.14 -19.65 19.47
N ALA A 156 -7.12 -18.93 19.06
CA ALA A 156 -7.20 -17.49 18.78
C ALA A 156 -7.96 -17.16 17.50
N MET A 157 -8.06 -18.10 16.57
CA MET A 157 -8.85 -17.95 15.32
C MET A 157 -10.37 -17.97 15.56
N GLY A 158 -10.85 -18.45 16.76
CA GLY A 158 -12.26 -18.43 17.11
C GLY A 158 -13.17 -19.00 16.02
N PRO A 159 -14.31 -18.34 15.70
CA PRO A 159 -15.23 -18.76 14.64
C PRO A 159 -14.59 -18.94 13.27
N PHE A 160 -13.54 -18.18 12.96
CA PHE A 160 -12.81 -18.29 11.69
C PHE A 160 -12.09 -19.64 11.52
N ALA A 161 -11.75 -20.33 12.63
CA ALA A 161 -11.18 -21.67 12.53
C ALA A 161 -12.18 -22.72 12.00
N ALA A 162 -13.47 -22.53 12.28
CA ALA A 162 -14.54 -23.36 11.75
C ALA A 162 -14.81 -23.10 10.26
N LEU A 163 -14.80 -21.82 9.86
CA LEU A 163 -14.97 -21.38 8.49
C LEU A 163 -13.87 -21.93 7.55
N ARG A 164 -12.65 -22.12 8.07
CA ARG A 164 -11.54 -22.73 7.35
C ARG A 164 -11.82 -24.19 6.89
N LYS A 165 -12.74 -24.90 7.57
CA LYS A 165 -13.13 -26.27 7.21
C LYS A 165 -14.25 -26.34 6.16
N THR A 166 -15.07 -25.31 6.02
CA THR A 166 -16.27 -25.34 5.20
C THR A 166 -16.12 -24.70 3.82
N GLY A 167 -15.05 -23.95 3.59
CA GLY A 167 -14.65 -23.42 2.26
C GLY A 167 -15.60 -22.43 1.60
N THR A 168 -16.77 -22.14 2.19
CA THR A 168 -17.75 -21.24 1.56
C THR A 168 -18.45 -20.35 2.59
N SER A 169 -18.28 -19.05 2.43
CA SER A 169 -19.20 -18.04 2.95
C SER A 169 -19.71 -17.26 1.74
N GLY A 170 -20.97 -17.48 1.37
CA GLY A 170 -21.64 -16.71 0.32
C GLY A 170 -21.01 -16.80 -1.09
N GLY A 171 -20.39 -17.93 -1.45
CA GLY A 171 -19.82 -18.13 -2.80
C GLY A 171 -18.46 -17.45 -3.04
N VAL A 172 -17.89 -16.77 -2.05
CA VAL A 172 -16.57 -16.16 -2.18
C VAL A 172 -15.52 -17.07 -1.52
N PRO A 173 -14.43 -17.45 -2.23
CA PRO A 173 -13.40 -18.35 -1.69
C PRO A 173 -12.46 -17.64 -0.70
N ILE A 174 -12.98 -16.75 0.14
CA ILE A 174 -12.21 -16.00 1.14
C ILE A 174 -11.43 -16.94 2.07
N LEU A 175 -11.96 -18.13 2.31
CA LEU A 175 -11.42 -19.03 3.32
C LEU A 175 -10.30 -19.94 2.80
N SER A 176 -10.20 -20.16 1.50
CA SER A 176 -9.03 -20.83 0.91
C SER A 176 -7.76 -19.97 1.08
N ALA A 177 -7.89 -18.65 1.13
CA ALA A 177 -6.79 -17.73 1.35
C ALA A 177 -6.11 -17.87 2.73
N PHE A 178 -6.84 -18.28 3.77
CA PHE A 178 -6.26 -18.46 5.10
C PHE A 178 -5.24 -19.61 5.21
N GLY A 179 -5.28 -20.57 4.27
CA GLY A 179 -4.31 -21.67 4.21
C GLY A 179 -2.94 -21.27 3.68
N GLY A 180 -2.90 -20.18 2.90
CA GLY A 180 -1.70 -19.66 2.25
C GLY A 180 -1.23 -18.31 2.81
N MET A 181 -1.70 -17.90 4.00
CA MET A 181 -1.26 -16.62 4.60
C MET A 181 0.26 -16.60 4.78
N GLN A 182 0.89 -15.66 4.12
CA GLN A 182 2.31 -15.42 4.25
C GLN A 182 2.64 -14.95 5.67
N LYS A 183 3.64 -15.56 6.28
CA LYS A 183 4.21 -15.05 7.52
C LYS A 183 5.18 -13.93 7.16
N ILE A 184 4.99 -12.77 7.77
CA ILE A 184 5.92 -11.65 7.74
C ILE A 184 6.89 -11.76 8.94
N GLU A 185 8.09 -11.20 8.82
CA GLU A 185 9.18 -11.40 9.79
C GLU A 185 9.04 -10.55 11.06
N MET A 186 8.41 -9.38 10.94
CA MET A 186 8.26 -8.41 12.02
C MET A 186 6.78 -8.13 12.28
N LEU A 187 6.48 -7.44 13.40
CA LEU A 187 5.14 -6.91 13.64
C LEU A 187 4.83 -5.75 12.67
N PRO A 188 3.55 -5.57 12.27
CA PRO A 188 3.14 -4.41 11.49
C PRO A 188 3.60 -3.06 12.05
N SER A 189 3.59 -2.90 13.38
CA SER A 189 4.11 -1.71 14.05
C SER A 189 5.61 -1.47 13.83
N GLU A 190 6.40 -2.53 13.73
CA GLU A 190 7.84 -2.44 13.50
C GLU A 190 8.15 -2.04 12.06
N TYR A 191 7.39 -2.55 11.07
CA TYR A 191 7.48 -2.07 9.67
C TYR A 191 7.05 -0.61 9.57
N PHE A 192 5.96 -0.23 10.25
CA PHE A 192 5.50 1.15 10.27
C PHE A 192 6.61 2.08 10.77
N ALA A 193 7.25 1.75 11.89
CA ALA A 193 8.32 2.56 12.47
C ALA A 193 9.57 2.64 11.58
N ARG A 194 9.88 1.58 10.81
CA ARG A 194 11.07 1.49 9.96
C ARG A 194 10.86 2.09 8.56
N ASN A 195 9.71 1.84 7.96
CA ASN A 195 9.50 2.03 6.52
C ASN A 195 8.48 3.12 6.15
N VAL A 196 7.74 3.69 7.11
CA VAL A 196 6.58 4.53 6.79
C VAL A 196 6.73 5.93 7.34
N TRP A 197 6.41 6.91 6.52
CA TRP A 197 6.30 8.32 6.86
C TRP A 197 4.90 8.83 6.53
N ILE A 198 4.40 9.73 7.33
CA ILE A 198 3.15 10.43 7.07
C ILE A 198 3.48 11.87 6.73
N GLY A 199 3.12 12.27 5.52
CA GLY A 199 3.21 13.65 5.08
C GLY A 199 2.04 14.45 5.63
N SER A 200 2.33 15.58 6.28
CA SER A 200 1.32 16.57 6.65
C SER A 200 0.88 17.35 5.42
N SER A 201 -0.39 17.62 5.31
CA SER A 201 -0.97 18.61 4.40
C SER A 201 -1.41 19.83 5.18
#